data_109582ea9c1b721220d4a747a5044713
#
_entry.id   109582ea9c1b721220d4a747a5044713
#
_cell.length_a   1.000
_cell.length_b   1.000
_cell.length_c   1.000
_cell.angle_alpha   90.00
_cell.angle_beta   90.00
_cell.angle_gamma   90.00
#
_symmetry.space_group_name_H-M   'P 1'
#
loop_
_entity.id
_entity.type
_entity.pdbx_description
1 polymer ?
#
loop_
_entity_poly.entity_id
_entity_poly.type
_entity_poly.pdbx_seq_one_letter_code
_entity_poly.pdbx_strand_id
1 'polypeptide(L)'
;MRRQNTTGMRMLPPLLAVAIVALVAAACSDDHRDTIAISADPETFPTMKTINVSTTISDSGYTRYHITTPLWLMFEEAQEPHWNFPDGMFIVKLDDNMKEDGTFTADTATYFSGKRLWRFDRNVRMRNVNGDRFLTQQLFWDQNSRKIYSDSFIHIERADRTIEGYGFESNESMTTYTIRKPSGIFPTSAFRKTPGDRDTSATATPGAAN
;
A
#
# COMPACT_ATOMS: atom_id res chain seq x y z
N MET A 1 60.12 9.29 54.90
CA MET A 1 60.16 10.48 54.04
C MET A 1 59.11 10.34 52.94
N ARG A 2 57.94 10.96 53.06
CA ARG A 2 56.84 10.87 52.11
C ARG A 2 56.67 12.28 51.56
N ARG A 3 57.07 12.49 50.30
CA ARG A 3 56.83 13.77 49.60
C ARG A 3 55.39 13.82 49.13
N GLN A 4 54.66 14.79 49.61
CA GLN A 4 53.29 15.15 49.07
C GLN A 4 53.55 16.08 47.88
N ASN A 5 53.08 15.65 46.72
CA ASN A 5 52.93 16.49 45.53
C ASN A 5 51.62 17.25 45.64
N THR A 6 51.66 18.50 45.99
CA THR A 6 50.56 19.43 45.87
C THR A 6 50.47 19.91 44.42
N THR A 7 49.52 19.36 43.68
CA THR A 7 49.13 19.83 42.33
C THR A 7 48.46 21.20 42.48
N GLY A 8 49.20 22.26 42.17
CA GLY A 8 48.65 23.62 42.18
C GLY A 8 47.60 23.79 41.10
N MET A 9 46.37 23.85 41.51
CA MET A 9 45.25 24.25 40.68
C MET A 9 45.40 25.72 40.33
N ARG A 10 45.88 26.02 39.11
CA ARG A 10 45.96 27.38 38.60
C ARG A 10 44.56 27.94 38.48
N MET A 11 44.17 28.83 39.39
CA MET A 11 42.94 29.61 39.28
C MET A 11 43.03 30.45 38.01
N LEU A 12 42.13 30.19 37.07
CA LEU A 12 41.91 31.04 35.89
C LEU A 12 41.55 32.45 36.37
N PRO A 13 42.20 33.51 35.84
CA PRO A 13 41.88 34.87 36.24
C PRO A 13 40.39 35.15 35.96
N PRO A 14 39.65 35.78 36.87
CA PRO A 14 38.21 35.98 36.75
C PRO A 14 37.80 36.74 35.46
N LEU A 15 38.67 37.57 34.93
CA LEU A 15 38.50 38.25 33.64
C LEU A 15 38.41 37.28 32.44
N LEU A 16 39.13 36.15 32.45
CA LEU A 16 39.07 35.16 31.38
C LEU A 16 37.77 34.36 31.46
N ALA A 17 37.27 34.06 32.66
CA ALA A 17 35.97 33.40 32.86
C ALA A 17 34.82 34.25 32.36
N VAL A 18 34.81 35.57 32.63
CA VAL A 18 33.81 36.53 32.15
C VAL A 18 33.85 36.64 30.62
N ALA A 19 35.06 36.67 30.01
CA ALA A 19 35.20 36.73 28.56
C ALA A 19 34.63 35.45 27.87
N ILE A 20 34.83 34.27 28.45
CA ILE A 20 34.27 33.01 27.90
C ILE A 20 32.76 32.98 28.00
N VAL A 21 32.19 33.45 29.13
CA VAL A 21 30.72 33.54 29.29
C VAL A 21 30.10 34.55 28.30
N ALA A 22 30.75 35.67 28.06
CA ALA A 22 30.31 36.65 27.07
C ALA A 22 30.37 36.11 25.62
N LEU A 23 31.39 35.31 25.30
CA LEU A 23 31.48 34.68 23.96
C LEU A 23 30.41 33.60 23.75
N VAL A 24 30.04 32.83 24.77
CA VAL A 24 28.98 31.81 24.69
C VAL A 24 27.60 32.47 24.58
N ALA A 25 27.39 33.61 25.25
CA ALA A 25 26.13 34.36 25.14
C ALA A 25 25.93 35.01 23.76
N ALA A 26 27.02 35.36 23.06
CA ALA A 26 26.95 35.90 21.71
C ALA A 26 26.72 34.83 20.59
N ALA A 27 26.94 33.53 20.92
CA ALA A 27 26.71 32.44 19.97
C ALA A 27 25.24 32.05 19.78
N CYS A 28 24.33 32.52 20.65
CA CYS A 28 22.90 32.36 20.52
C CYS A 28 22.25 33.61 19.91
N SER A 29 22.76 34.13 18.79
CA SER A 29 21.95 35.01 17.94
C SER A 29 21.03 34.11 17.11
N ASP A 30 19.75 34.06 17.49
CA ASP A 30 18.69 33.53 16.64
C ASP A 30 18.74 34.31 15.30
N ASP A 31 19.29 33.63 14.31
CA ASP A 31 19.13 34.05 12.93
C ASP A 31 17.61 33.86 12.63
N HIS A 32 16.84 34.92 12.84
CA HIS A 32 15.47 35.02 12.37
C HIS A 32 15.53 34.93 10.83
N ARG A 33 15.70 33.70 10.34
CA ARG A 33 15.32 33.40 8.97
C ARG A 33 13.83 33.63 8.92
N ASP A 34 13.41 34.67 8.24
CA ASP A 34 12.02 34.82 7.80
C ASP A 34 11.64 33.56 7.05
N THR A 35 11.15 32.56 7.76
CA THR A 35 10.48 31.41 7.16
C THR A 35 9.26 32.02 6.49
N ILE A 36 9.35 32.19 5.17
CA ILE A 36 8.16 32.44 4.36
C ILE A 36 7.29 31.21 4.65
N ALA A 37 6.30 31.39 5.50
CA ALA A 37 5.26 30.40 5.71
C ALA A 37 4.51 30.31 4.37
N ILE A 38 4.96 29.43 3.48
CA ILE A 38 4.16 29.03 2.33
C ILE A 38 2.98 28.31 2.99
N SER A 39 1.85 29.01 3.09
CA SER A 39 0.58 28.40 3.45
C SER A 39 0.19 27.48 2.30
N ALA A 40 0.82 26.32 2.24
CA ALA A 40 0.44 25.29 1.31
C ALA A 40 -0.90 24.74 1.77
N ASP A 41 -1.86 24.64 0.86
CA ASP A 41 -3.15 24.02 1.14
C ASP A 41 -2.93 22.52 1.49
N PRO A 42 -3.27 22.10 2.72
CA PRO A 42 -3.07 20.71 3.17
C PRO A 42 -3.78 19.66 2.31
N GLU A 43 -4.82 20.07 1.56
CA GLU A 43 -5.57 19.16 0.68
C GLU A 43 -4.82 18.87 -0.63
N THR A 44 -3.92 19.74 -1.04
CA THR A 44 -3.22 19.63 -2.32
C THR A 44 -1.72 19.43 -2.18
N PHE A 45 -1.16 19.78 -1.03
CA PHE A 45 0.26 19.67 -0.77
C PHE A 45 0.58 18.57 0.24
N PRO A 46 1.25 17.48 -0.19
CA PRO A 46 1.54 16.37 0.73
C PRO A 46 2.55 16.79 1.80
N THR A 47 2.31 16.35 3.04
CA THR A 47 3.26 16.50 4.16
C THR A 47 4.53 15.67 3.94
N MET A 48 4.43 14.58 3.18
CA MET A 48 5.58 13.77 2.78
C MET A 48 5.40 13.22 1.36
N LYS A 49 6.48 13.23 0.58
CA LYS A 49 6.59 12.60 -0.73
C LYS A 49 7.80 11.67 -0.74
N THR A 50 7.58 10.40 -1.05
CA THR A 50 8.64 9.40 -1.17
C THR A 50 8.52 8.67 -2.50
N ILE A 51 9.65 8.46 -3.17
CA ILE A 51 9.71 7.77 -4.46
C ILE A 51 10.46 6.44 -4.35
N ASN A 52 10.07 5.46 -5.18
CA ASN A 52 10.67 4.12 -5.23
C ASN A 52 10.68 3.44 -3.85
N VAL A 53 9.51 3.35 -3.23
CA VAL A 53 9.35 2.81 -1.88
C VAL A 53 9.26 1.28 -1.93
N SER A 54 10.03 0.63 -1.06
CA SER A 54 9.88 -0.79 -0.69
C SER A 54 9.99 -0.86 0.83
N THR A 55 8.88 -1.15 1.51
CA THR A 55 8.81 -1.09 2.97
C THR A 55 7.92 -2.17 3.55
N THR A 56 8.12 -2.47 4.82
CA THR A 56 7.28 -3.38 5.59
C THR A 56 6.47 -2.62 6.62
N ILE A 57 5.20 -2.99 6.76
CA ILE A 57 4.32 -2.46 7.81
C ILE A 57 4.09 -3.55 8.84
N SER A 58 4.37 -3.22 10.10
CA SER A 58 4.13 -4.08 11.25
C SER A 58 2.93 -3.57 12.05
N ASP A 59 2.10 -4.49 12.53
CA ASP A 59 1.04 -4.22 13.47
C ASP A 59 1.21 -5.13 14.69
N SER A 60 1.17 -4.52 15.89
CA SER A 60 1.29 -5.23 17.17
C SER A 60 2.55 -6.11 17.28
N GLY A 61 3.68 -5.66 16.66
CA GLY A 61 4.95 -6.38 16.70
C GLY A 61 5.13 -7.46 15.63
N TYR A 62 4.14 -7.70 14.80
CA TYR A 62 4.21 -8.65 13.69
C TYR A 62 4.26 -7.91 12.36
N THR A 63 5.18 -8.30 11.47
CA THR A 63 5.20 -7.79 10.09
C THR A 63 4.00 -8.36 9.34
N ARG A 64 3.11 -7.48 8.90
CA ARG A 64 1.85 -7.86 8.26
C ARG A 64 1.86 -7.65 6.75
N TYR A 65 2.55 -6.62 6.28
CA TYR A 65 2.50 -6.24 4.87
C TYR A 65 3.88 -5.81 4.38
N HIS A 66 4.19 -6.19 3.15
CA HIS A 66 5.28 -5.60 2.38
C HIS A 66 4.68 -4.80 1.23
N ILE A 67 5.00 -3.50 1.16
CA ILE A 67 4.45 -2.56 0.17
C ILE A 67 5.57 -2.12 -0.76
N THR A 68 5.31 -2.18 -2.06
CA THR A 68 6.17 -1.61 -3.10
C THR A 68 5.36 -0.66 -3.95
N THR A 69 5.87 0.57 -4.15
CA THR A 69 5.22 1.59 -4.96
C THR A 69 6.25 2.56 -5.56
N PRO A 70 6.04 3.06 -6.80
CA PRO A 70 6.89 4.10 -7.36
C PRO A 70 6.77 5.44 -6.64
N LEU A 71 5.58 5.79 -6.15
CA LEU A 71 5.31 7.07 -5.51
C LEU A 71 4.34 6.91 -4.33
N TRP A 72 4.73 7.46 -3.18
CA TRP A 72 3.91 7.56 -1.97
C TRP A 72 3.81 9.01 -1.54
N LEU A 73 2.60 9.52 -1.47
CA LEU A 73 2.26 10.86 -1.00
C LEU A 73 1.45 10.73 0.30
N MET A 74 1.85 11.45 1.34
CA MET A 74 1.10 11.52 2.60
C MET A 74 0.48 12.89 2.77
N PHE A 75 -0.79 12.93 3.18
CA PHE A 75 -1.58 14.11 3.44
C PHE A 75 -2.12 14.04 4.88
N GLU A 76 -1.21 14.12 5.86
CA GLU A 76 -1.54 13.95 7.29
C GLU A 76 -2.29 15.17 7.87
N GLU A 77 -2.15 16.35 7.25
CA GLU A 77 -2.80 17.59 7.66
C GLU A 77 -4.08 17.89 6.87
N ALA A 78 -4.47 17.02 5.93
CA ALA A 78 -5.74 17.16 5.21
C ALA A 78 -6.93 16.96 6.17
N GLN A 79 -8.10 17.49 5.81
CA GLN A 79 -9.33 17.30 6.58
C GLN A 79 -9.66 15.82 6.81
N GLU A 80 -9.38 14.99 5.81
CA GLU A 80 -9.38 13.53 5.92
C GLU A 80 -7.95 13.02 5.68
N PRO A 81 -7.17 12.72 6.75
CA PRO A 81 -5.81 12.24 6.60
C PRO A 81 -5.73 10.96 5.77
N HIS A 82 -4.88 10.99 4.75
CA HIS A 82 -4.77 9.86 3.84
C HIS A 82 -3.37 9.74 3.20
N TRP A 83 -3.07 8.56 2.71
CA TRP A 83 -1.91 8.27 1.87
C TRP A 83 -2.38 7.97 0.46
N ASN A 84 -1.71 8.52 -0.54
CA ASN A 84 -2.05 8.32 -1.94
C ASN A 84 -0.89 7.67 -2.71
N PHE A 85 -1.22 6.70 -3.56
CA PHE A 85 -0.31 5.92 -4.38
C PHE A 85 -0.74 6.05 -5.85
N PRO A 86 -0.41 7.18 -6.52
CA PRO A 86 -0.96 7.51 -7.83
C PRO A 86 -0.40 6.67 -8.98
N ASP A 87 0.81 6.13 -8.83
CA ASP A 87 1.57 5.45 -9.88
C ASP A 87 1.57 3.92 -9.70
N GLY A 88 0.57 3.41 -8.97
CA GLY A 88 0.40 1.99 -8.71
C GLY A 88 1.03 1.52 -7.42
N MET A 89 0.58 0.34 -6.98
CA MET A 89 1.15 -0.31 -5.82
C MET A 89 1.04 -1.83 -5.88
N PHE A 90 1.95 -2.48 -5.18
CA PHE A 90 1.95 -3.91 -4.92
C PHE A 90 2.07 -4.15 -3.42
N ILE A 91 1.14 -4.94 -2.86
CA ILE A 91 1.14 -5.35 -1.46
C ILE A 91 1.24 -6.87 -1.40
N VAL A 92 2.17 -7.37 -0.58
CA VAL A 92 2.20 -8.75 -0.11
C VAL A 92 1.68 -8.76 1.33
N LYS A 93 0.59 -9.48 1.57
CA LYS A 93 0.11 -9.77 2.92
C LYS A 93 0.85 -11.00 3.44
N LEU A 94 1.30 -10.94 4.69
CA LEU A 94 2.04 -12.00 5.35
C LEU A 94 1.22 -12.60 6.51
N ASP A 95 1.36 -13.91 6.70
CA ASP A 95 0.84 -14.61 7.86
C ASP A 95 1.77 -14.45 9.08
N ASP A 96 1.40 -15.04 10.22
CA ASP A 96 2.20 -14.99 11.45
C ASP A 96 3.57 -15.70 11.34
N ASN A 97 3.78 -16.52 10.30
CA ASN A 97 5.03 -17.21 10.01
C ASN A 97 5.84 -16.51 8.89
N MET A 98 5.50 -15.25 8.56
CA MET A 98 6.15 -14.47 7.48
C MET A 98 5.99 -15.09 6.08
N LYS A 99 4.99 -15.93 5.87
CA LYS A 99 4.66 -16.49 4.55
C LYS A 99 3.59 -15.63 3.88
N GLU A 100 3.63 -15.62 2.55
CA GLU A 100 2.62 -14.93 1.75
C GLU A 100 1.23 -15.52 1.98
N ASP A 101 0.30 -14.71 2.48
CA ASP A 101 -1.12 -15.02 2.69
C ASP A 101 -2.00 -14.44 1.57
N GLY A 102 -1.46 -13.52 0.78
CA GLY A 102 -2.12 -12.95 -0.37
C GLY A 102 -1.38 -11.78 -0.97
N THR A 103 -1.78 -11.38 -2.18
CA THR A 103 -1.22 -10.22 -2.88
C THR A 103 -2.32 -9.30 -3.41
N PHE A 104 -2.01 -7.99 -3.48
CA PHE A 104 -2.86 -6.95 -4.03
C PHE A 104 -2.05 -6.11 -5.00
N THR A 105 -2.62 -5.79 -6.15
CA THR A 105 -2.04 -4.89 -7.14
C THR A 105 -3.13 -3.98 -7.66
N ALA A 106 -2.84 -2.70 -7.86
CA ALA A 106 -3.74 -1.74 -8.48
C ALA A 106 -2.94 -0.64 -9.19
N ASP A 107 -3.56 0.05 -10.16
CA ASP A 107 -2.94 1.21 -10.82
C ASP A 107 -2.88 2.42 -9.91
N THR A 108 -3.84 2.55 -8.98
CA THR A 108 -3.81 3.57 -7.91
C THR A 108 -4.41 3.01 -6.62
N ALA A 109 -3.96 3.55 -5.49
CA ALA A 109 -4.57 3.25 -4.20
C ALA A 109 -4.58 4.47 -3.29
N THR A 110 -5.52 4.48 -2.36
CA THR A 110 -5.61 5.47 -1.28
C THR A 110 -5.84 4.74 0.04
N TYR A 111 -5.10 5.12 1.06
CA TYR A 111 -5.31 4.64 2.43
C TYR A 111 -5.80 5.78 3.31
N PHE A 112 -7.00 5.67 3.84
CA PHE A 112 -7.59 6.61 4.80
C PHE A 112 -7.18 6.19 6.21
N SER A 113 -6.18 6.87 6.77
CA SER A 113 -5.56 6.47 8.04
C SER A 113 -6.53 6.51 9.21
N GLY A 114 -7.36 7.54 9.31
CA GLY A 114 -8.39 7.67 10.35
C GLY A 114 -9.49 6.61 10.28
N LYS A 115 -9.77 6.08 9.11
CA LYS A 115 -10.78 5.03 8.88
C LYS A 115 -10.19 3.63 8.84
N ARG A 116 -8.88 3.48 8.74
CA ARG A 116 -8.17 2.22 8.47
C ARG A 116 -8.73 1.51 7.24
N LEU A 117 -9.02 2.28 6.19
CA LEU A 117 -9.70 1.86 4.97
C LEU A 117 -8.77 2.04 3.77
N TRP A 118 -8.49 0.96 3.06
CA TRP A 118 -7.85 1.00 1.75
C TRP A 118 -8.91 1.09 0.66
N ARG A 119 -8.63 1.88 -0.35
CA ARG A 119 -9.33 1.91 -1.63
C ARG A 119 -8.33 1.67 -2.74
N PHE A 120 -8.59 0.69 -3.58
CA PHE A 120 -7.81 0.35 -4.76
C PHE A 120 -8.65 0.63 -5.98
N ASP A 121 -8.07 1.30 -6.98
CA ASP A 121 -8.78 1.68 -8.19
C ASP A 121 -7.96 1.29 -9.43
N ARG A 122 -8.66 0.88 -10.47
CA ARG A 122 -8.20 0.46 -11.79
C ARG A 122 -7.30 -0.78 -11.76
N ASN A 123 -7.61 -1.73 -12.62
CA ASN A 123 -6.85 -2.98 -12.81
C ASN A 123 -6.52 -3.69 -11.50
N VAL A 124 -7.46 -3.69 -10.54
CA VAL A 124 -7.26 -4.33 -9.24
C VAL A 124 -7.17 -5.84 -9.42
N ARG A 125 -6.07 -6.41 -8.96
CA ARG A 125 -5.81 -7.85 -8.98
C ARG A 125 -5.40 -8.30 -7.60
N MET A 126 -6.03 -9.37 -7.15
CA MET A 126 -5.69 -9.99 -5.87
C MET A 126 -5.47 -11.48 -6.07
N ARG A 127 -4.66 -12.06 -5.21
CA ARG A 127 -4.48 -13.51 -5.11
C ARG A 127 -4.53 -13.91 -3.63
N ASN A 128 -5.29 -14.95 -3.33
CA ASN A 128 -5.33 -15.49 -1.98
C ASN A 128 -4.32 -16.64 -1.79
N VAL A 129 -4.23 -17.15 -0.58
CA VAL A 129 -3.33 -18.26 -0.21
C VAL A 129 -3.62 -19.55 -1.00
N ASN A 130 -4.84 -19.75 -1.47
CA ASN A 130 -5.23 -20.91 -2.29
C ASN A 130 -4.84 -20.76 -3.76
N GLY A 131 -4.32 -19.59 -4.16
CA GLY A 131 -3.98 -19.28 -5.54
C GLY A 131 -5.16 -18.79 -6.37
N ASP A 132 -6.36 -18.63 -5.79
CA ASP A 132 -7.49 -18.03 -6.48
C ASP A 132 -7.18 -16.57 -6.82
N ARG A 133 -7.56 -16.13 -8.03
CA ARG A 133 -7.30 -14.78 -8.52
C ARG A 133 -8.62 -14.00 -8.62
N PHE A 134 -8.60 -12.77 -8.16
CA PHE A 134 -9.74 -11.86 -8.14
C PHE A 134 -9.38 -10.61 -8.93
N LEU A 135 -10.18 -10.27 -9.93
CA LEU A 135 -9.97 -9.12 -10.81
C LEU A 135 -11.19 -8.20 -10.76
N THR A 136 -10.96 -6.92 -10.51
CA THR A 136 -12.02 -5.90 -10.45
C THR A 136 -11.48 -4.51 -10.82
N GLN A 137 -12.36 -3.52 -10.94
CA GLN A 137 -11.95 -2.15 -11.22
C GLN A 137 -11.84 -1.28 -9.96
N GLN A 138 -12.52 -1.67 -8.89
CA GLN A 138 -12.45 -0.98 -7.61
C GLN A 138 -12.61 -1.98 -6.48
N LEU A 139 -11.90 -1.75 -5.38
CA LEU A 139 -11.96 -2.57 -4.19
C LEU A 139 -11.75 -1.72 -2.95
N PHE A 140 -12.44 -2.08 -1.89
CA PHE A 140 -12.23 -1.57 -0.55
C PHE A 140 -11.77 -2.68 0.38
N TRP A 141 -10.80 -2.37 1.24
CA TRP A 141 -10.37 -3.24 2.32
C TRP A 141 -10.46 -2.46 3.63
N ASP A 142 -11.46 -2.81 4.43
CA ASP A 142 -11.71 -2.25 5.76
C ASP A 142 -11.02 -3.13 6.80
N GLN A 143 -9.95 -2.62 7.38
CA GLN A 143 -9.16 -3.31 8.39
C GLN A 143 -9.90 -3.40 9.74
N ASN A 144 -10.82 -2.49 10.04
CA ASN A 144 -11.58 -2.52 11.28
C ASN A 144 -12.61 -3.66 11.28
N SER A 145 -13.35 -3.81 10.19
CA SER A 145 -14.33 -4.89 10.03
C SER A 145 -13.70 -6.19 9.52
N ARG A 146 -12.42 -6.17 9.11
CA ARG A 146 -11.69 -7.26 8.47
C ARG A 146 -12.39 -7.78 7.23
N LYS A 147 -12.93 -6.87 6.43
CA LYS A 147 -13.67 -7.16 5.21
C LYS A 147 -13.00 -6.56 3.99
N ILE A 148 -13.13 -7.27 2.90
CA ILE A 148 -12.80 -6.81 1.56
C ILE A 148 -14.10 -6.79 0.77
N TYR A 149 -14.41 -5.67 0.09
CA TYR A 149 -15.67 -5.55 -0.65
C TYR A 149 -15.53 -4.67 -1.90
N SER A 150 -16.44 -4.85 -2.83
CA SER A 150 -16.57 -4.08 -4.05
C SER A 150 -18.01 -4.09 -4.54
N ASP A 151 -18.46 -2.97 -5.10
CA ASP A 151 -19.72 -2.90 -5.85
C ASP A 151 -19.51 -3.09 -7.35
N SER A 152 -18.27 -3.06 -7.80
CA SER A 152 -17.89 -3.24 -9.20
C SER A 152 -18.07 -4.68 -9.67
N PHE A 153 -17.93 -4.88 -10.99
CA PHE A 153 -17.82 -6.20 -11.58
C PHE A 153 -16.60 -6.91 -11.04
N ILE A 154 -16.74 -8.18 -10.70
CA ILE A 154 -15.68 -9.07 -10.24
C ILE A 154 -15.58 -10.30 -11.13
N HIS A 155 -14.36 -10.66 -11.51
CA HIS A 155 -14.01 -11.90 -12.17
C HIS A 155 -13.09 -12.70 -11.23
N ILE A 156 -13.50 -13.93 -10.89
CA ILE A 156 -12.78 -14.80 -9.95
C ILE A 156 -12.36 -16.06 -10.70
N GLU A 157 -11.06 -16.26 -10.82
CA GLU A 157 -10.47 -17.46 -11.39
C GLU A 157 -10.06 -18.43 -10.28
N ARG A 158 -10.61 -19.61 -10.29
CA ARG A 158 -10.25 -20.72 -9.41
C ARG A 158 -9.72 -21.90 -10.23
N ALA A 159 -9.14 -22.87 -9.55
CA ALA A 159 -8.60 -24.06 -10.21
C ALA A 159 -9.64 -24.82 -11.05
N ASP A 160 -10.89 -24.88 -10.56
CA ASP A 160 -11.98 -25.67 -11.13
C ASP A 160 -13.01 -24.85 -11.92
N ARG A 161 -13.13 -23.55 -11.65
CA ARG A 161 -14.18 -22.70 -12.22
C ARG A 161 -13.80 -21.24 -12.27
N THR A 162 -14.45 -20.49 -13.13
CA THR A 162 -14.50 -19.04 -13.13
C THR A 162 -15.88 -18.57 -12.67
N ILE A 163 -15.92 -17.55 -11.83
CA ILE A 163 -17.16 -16.96 -11.30
C ILE A 163 -17.13 -15.47 -11.60
N GLU A 164 -18.24 -14.94 -12.10
CA GLU A 164 -18.41 -13.53 -12.43
C GLU A 164 -19.67 -12.94 -11.81
N GLY A 165 -19.65 -11.64 -11.55
CA GLY A 165 -20.81 -10.93 -11.02
C GLY A 165 -20.49 -9.53 -10.52
N TYR A 166 -21.47 -8.94 -9.85
CA TYR A 166 -21.36 -7.62 -9.22
C TYR A 166 -21.61 -7.72 -7.73
N GLY A 167 -20.90 -6.87 -6.98
CA GLY A 167 -21.06 -6.79 -5.53
C GLY A 167 -20.39 -7.97 -4.83
N PHE A 168 -19.11 -7.82 -4.56
CA PHE A 168 -18.26 -8.78 -3.86
C PHE A 168 -18.11 -8.37 -2.39
N GLU A 169 -18.19 -9.32 -1.49
CA GLU A 169 -17.85 -9.17 -0.07
C GLU A 169 -17.12 -10.43 0.40
N SER A 170 -16.03 -10.27 1.15
CA SER A 170 -15.14 -11.34 1.56
C SER A 170 -14.53 -11.06 2.94
N ASN A 171 -14.05 -12.12 3.59
CA ASN A 171 -13.10 -12.00 4.69
C ASN A 171 -11.74 -11.46 4.17
N GLU A 172 -10.89 -11.01 5.08
CA GLU A 172 -9.60 -10.39 4.78
C GLU A 172 -8.60 -11.32 4.03
N SER A 173 -8.74 -12.63 4.16
CA SER A 173 -7.92 -13.62 3.45
C SER A 173 -8.54 -14.08 2.13
N MET A 174 -9.70 -13.54 1.74
CA MET A 174 -10.41 -13.88 0.50
C MET A 174 -10.69 -15.38 0.31
N THR A 175 -10.82 -16.11 1.42
CA THR A 175 -11.11 -17.56 1.42
C THR A 175 -12.60 -17.86 1.47
N THR A 176 -13.38 -16.95 2.06
CA THR A 176 -14.85 -17.02 2.14
C THR A 176 -15.42 -15.73 1.60
N TYR A 177 -16.26 -15.82 0.57
CA TYR A 177 -16.82 -14.65 -0.09
C TYR A 177 -18.24 -14.87 -0.60
N THR A 178 -18.93 -13.77 -0.84
CA THR A 178 -20.28 -13.73 -1.44
C THR A 178 -20.27 -12.75 -2.62
N ILE A 179 -20.99 -13.12 -3.69
CA ILE A 179 -21.26 -12.24 -4.82
C ILE A 179 -22.78 -11.96 -4.79
N ARG A 180 -23.16 -10.69 -4.65
CA ARG A 180 -24.57 -10.29 -4.51
C ARG A 180 -25.39 -10.51 -5.78
N LYS A 181 -24.78 -10.29 -6.94
CA LYS A 181 -25.41 -10.45 -8.26
C LYS A 181 -24.50 -11.28 -9.16
N PRO A 182 -24.49 -12.61 -9.01
CA PRO A 182 -23.70 -13.47 -9.88
C PRO A 182 -24.27 -13.41 -11.30
N SER A 183 -23.39 -13.29 -12.30
CA SER A 183 -23.74 -13.27 -13.73
C SER A 183 -23.34 -14.56 -14.44
N GLY A 184 -22.39 -15.32 -13.94
CA GLY A 184 -21.96 -16.58 -14.51
C GLY A 184 -21.05 -17.40 -13.61
N ILE A 185 -21.12 -18.73 -13.78
CA ILE A 185 -20.19 -19.69 -13.21
C ILE A 185 -19.80 -20.64 -14.34
N PHE A 186 -18.51 -20.65 -14.72
CA PHE A 186 -18.02 -21.40 -15.87
C PHE A 186 -16.95 -22.39 -15.43
N PRO A 187 -16.98 -23.66 -15.86
CA PRO A 187 -15.88 -24.58 -15.65
C PRO A 187 -14.59 -24.04 -16.30
N THR A 188 -13.45 -24.18 -15.65
CA THR A 188 -12.16 -23.72 -16.20
C THR A 188 -11.83 -24.42 -17.53
N SER A 189 -12.32 -25.65 -17.74
CA SER A 189 -12.19 -26.39 -18.99
C SER A 189 -12.81 -25.69 -20.20
N ALA A 190 -13.84 -24.83 -20.00
CA ALA A 190 -14.48 -24.07 -21.07
C ALA A 190 -13.54 -23.03 -21.73
N PHE A 191 -12.49 -22.61 -21.03
CA PHE A 191 -11.53 -21.61 -21.49
C PHE A 191 -10.18 -22.22 -21.92
N ARG A 192 -9.93 -23.50 -21.70
CA ARG A 192 -8.77 -24.20 -22.27
C ARG A 192 -9.04 -24.49 -23.73
N LYS A 193 -8.44 -23.73 -24.65
CA LYS A 193 -8.26 -24.20 -26.03
C LYS A 193 -7.43 -25.47 -25.96
N THR A 194 -8.05 -26.61 -26.31
CA THR A 194 -7.32 -27.85 -26.56
C THR A 194 -6.40 -27.58 -27.74
N PRO A 195 -5.08 -27.84 -27.68
CA PRO A 195 -4.24 -27.77 -28.86
C PRO A 195 -4.64 -28.92 -29.81
N GLY A 196 -5.54 -28.65 -30.75
CA GLY A 196 -6.02 -29.68 -31.68
C GLY A 196 -7.35 -29.42 -32.34
N ASP A 197 -8.18 -28.50 -31.87
CA ASP A 197 -9.40 -28.10 -32.57
C ASP A 197 -9.01 -27.25 -33.81
N ARG A 198 -8.67 -27.94 -34.87
CA ARG A 198 -8.70 -27.38 -36.23
C ARG A 198 -10.16 -27.11 -36.52
N ASP A 199 -10.48 -25.87 -36.85
CA ASP A 199 -11.74 -25.44 -37.43
C ASP A 199 -12.10 -26.39 -38.60
N THR A 200 -12.97 -27.35 -38.33
CA THR A 200 -13.70 -28.06 -39.37
C THR A 200 -14.94 -27.24 -39.68
N SER A 201 -14.72 -26.01 -40.20
CA SER A 201 -15.79 -25.25 -40.80
C SER A 201 -16.24 -25.97 -42.07
N ALA A 202 -17.44 -26.43 -42.02
CA ALA A 202 -18.27 -27.06 -43.00
C ALA A 202 -18.02 -26.54 -44.44
N THR A 203 -17.55 -27.42 -45.30
CA THR A 203 -17.76 -27.31 -46.72
C THR A 203 -19.23 -27.65 -47.02
N ALA A 204 -20.06 -26.62 -47.16
CA ALA A 204 -21.38 -26.76 -47.72
C ALA A 204 -21.22 -26.97 -49.26
N THR A 205 -21.41 -28.17 -49.71
CA THR A 205 -21.55 -28.52 -51.14
C THR A 205 -22.91 -28.01 -51.65
N PRO A 206 -22.96 -27.18 -52.71
CA PRO A 206 -24.27 -26.84 -53.33
C PRO A 206 -24.74 -28.04 -54.12
N GLY A 207 -25.87 -28.63 -53.68
CA GLY A 207 -26.57 -29.64 -54.44
C GLY A 207 -27.12 -29.08 -55.75
N ALA A 208 -26.78 -29.76 -56.86
CA ALA A 208 -27.30 -29.50 -58.19
C ALA A 208 -28.84 -29.71 -58.25
N ALA A 209 -29.45 -28.76 -58.92
CA ALA A 209 -30.84 -28.89 -59.40
C ALA A 209 -30.90 -29.89 -60.52
N ASN A 210 -31.95 -30.68 -60.52
CA ASN A 210 -32.64 -31.19 -61.67
C ASN A 210 -34.15 -31.20 -61.41
#